data_3f0d83885e40e3fac883932cfc01a398
#
_entry.id   3f0d83885e40e3fac883932cfc01a398
#
_cell.length_a   1.000
_cell.length_b   1.000
_cell.length_c   1.000
_cell.angle_alpha   90.00
_cell.angle_beta   90.00
_cell.angle_gamma   90.00
#
_symmetry.space_group_name_H-M   'P 1'
#
loop_
_entity.id
_entity.type
_entity.pdbx_description
1 polymer ?
#
loop_
_entity_poly.entity_id
_entity_poly.type
_entity_poly.pdbx_seq_one_letter_code
_entity_poly.pdbx_strand_id
1 'polypeptide(L)'
;MPEQRSLRRLQGWVQEVITNPDGIAAGVESPAAKQQIDVSSIEQVVEPSSRLDSTERLGVYGNAYFARLVECLGEEFPATRFAIGEENFESFAFGYVNDSPSSSYSLGFLGEQFAQYLIDTRPADVSKPGWPDFLIDLATLERTYAEVFDGLGPEHLDTLKPQDLQTVPPDLVNEVRFVPVPSLRLLEASFPVHEYVTAVRRDQSPEIPMPAETLLVITRREYVVRRGPVSRTEFQLLRAILDGNSLGAAIKIAAEAMPDMADEELASNLSKWFQHWASAGWFIRVELPDS
;
A
#
# COMPACT_ATOMS: atom_id res chain seq x y z
N MET A 1 3.85 -26.97 33.65
CA MET A 1 4.60 -26.54 32.48
C MET A 1 4.55 -27.55 31.29
N PRO A 2 4.33 -28.86 31.44
CA PRO A 2 4.16 -29.77 30.29
C PRO A 2 2.92 -29.48 29.43
N GLU A 3 1.78 -29.16 30.07
CA GLU A 3 0.51 -28.86 29.38
C GLU A 3 0.57 -27.64 28.46
N GLN A 4 1.24 -26.55 28.88
CA GLN A 4 1.39 -25.35 28.04
C GLN A 4 2.27 -25.59 26.78
N ARG A 5 3.29 -26.46 26.91
CA ARG A 5 4.10 -26.87 25.74
C ARG A 5 3.29 -27.74 24.79
N SER A 6 2.42 -28.58 25.32
CA SER A 6 1.51 -29.42 24.55
C SER A 6 0.50 -28.57 23.76
N LEU A 7 -0.15 -27.59 24.40
CA LEU A 7 -1.12 -26.70 23.77
C LEU A 7 -0.47 -25.85 22.65
N ARG A 8 0.71 -25.29 22.91
CA ARG A 8 1.43 -24.49 21.90
C ARG A 8 1.79 -25.30 20.65
N ARG A 9 2.22 -26.54 20.86
CA ARG A 9 2.51 -27.46 19.74
C ARG A 9 1.25 -27.81 18.95
N LEU A 10 0.14 -28.05 19.64
CA LEU A 10 -1.15 -28.31 19.03
C LEU A 10 -1.64 -27.13 18.19
N GLN A 11 -1.55 -25.91 18.73
CA GLN A 11 -1.89 -24.68 18.01
C GLN A 11 -1.00 -24.51 16.76
N GLY A 12 0.31 -24.71 16.89
CA GLY A 12 1.24 -24.66 15.75
C GLY A 12 0.90 -25.70 14.70
N TRP A 13 0.60 -26.95 15.10
CA TRP A 13 0.19 -27.98 14.16
C TRP A 13 -1.11 -27.63 13.43
N VAL A 14 -2.14 -27.18 14.14
CA VAL A 14 -3.42 -26.77 13.54
C VAL A 14 -3.16 -25.63 12.55
N GLN A 15 -2.38 -24.63 12.94
CA GLN A 15 -2.04 -23.50 12.07
C GLN A 15 -1.39 -23.97 10.78
N GLU A 16 -0.32 -24.77 10.85
CA GLU A 16 0.38 -25.30 9.69
C GLU A 16 -0.55 -26.09 8.74
N VAL A 17 -1.50 -26.84 9.31
CA VAL A 17 -2.42 -27.66 8.52
C VAL A 17 -3.49 -26.82 7.84
N ILE A 18 -4.13 -25.88 8.55
CA ILE A 18 -5.24 -25.08 7.98
C ILE A 18 -4.78 -23.96 7.04
N THR A 19 -3.53 -23.54 7.16
CA THR A 19 -2.96 -22.48 6.30
C THR A 19 -2.17 -23.06 5.10
N ASN A 20 -2.14 -24.40 4.96
CA ASN A 20 -1.44 -25.02 3.84
C ASN A 20 -2.20 -24.77 2.52
N PRO A 21 -1.56 -24.18 1.49
CA PRO A 21 -2.22 -23.86 0.22
C PRO A 21 -2.68 -25.09 -0.56
N ASP A 22 -2.02 -26.23 -0.36
CA ASP A 22 -2.36 -27.50 -1.03
C ASP A 22 -3.45 -28.29 -0.27
N GLY A 23 -4.04 -27.68 0.76
CA GLY A 23 -5.14 -28.21 1.54
C GLY A 23 -4.75 -29.06 2.74
N ILE A 24 -5.76 -29.51 3.48
CA ILE A 24 -5.60 -30.17 4.78
C ILE A 24 -4.72 -31.44 4.70
N ALA A 25 -4.93 -32.28 3.69
CA ALA A 25 -4.17 -33.52 3.55
C ALA A 25 -2.66 -33.24 3.38
N ALA A 26 -2.32 -32.29 2.51
CA ALA A 26 -0.92 -31.86 2.31
C ALA A 26 -0.36 -31.17 3.56
N GLY A 27 -1.18 -30.39 4.25
CA GLY A 27 -0.83 -29.74 5.51
C GLY A 27 -0.43 -30.73 6.61
N VAL A 28 -1.19 -31.80 6.79
CA VAL A 28 -0.88 -32.87 7.76
C VAL A 28 0.45 -33.55 7.45
N GLU A 29 0.75 -33.76 6.17
CA GLU A 29 1.97 -34.41 5.70
C GLU A 29 3.18 -33.46 5.66
N SER A 30 2.98 -32.15 5.86
CA SER A 30 4.04 -31.17 5.75
C SER A 30 5.13 -31.40 6.81
N PRO A 31 6.41 -31.12 6.50
CA PRO A 31 7.49 -31.20 7.48
C PRO A 31 7.29 -30.29 8.70
N ALA A 32 6.67 -29.14 8.49
CA ALA A 32 6.40 -28.15 9.54
C ALA A 32 5.36 -28.66 10.54
N ALA A 33 4.25 -29.25 10.05
CA ALA A 33 3.26 -29.88 10.93
C ALA A 33 3.86 -31.08 11.71
N LYS A 34 4.61 -31.95 11.03
CA LYS A 34 5.28 -33.11 11.66
C LYS A 34 6.29 -32.72 12.72
N GLN A 35 6.93 -31.57 12.60
CA GLN A 35 7.81 -31.01 13.64
C GLN A 35 7.03 -30.61 14.90
N GLN A 36 5.81 -30.15 14.75
CA GLN A 36 4.95 -29.82 15.89
C GLN A 36 4.40 -31.07 16.55
N ILE A 37 3.72 -31.91 15.78
CA ILE A 37 3.15 -33.17 16.24
C ILE A 37 3.31 -34.20 15.10
N ASP A 38 4.07 -35.24 15.36
CA ASP A 38 4.19 -36.38 14.44
C ASP A 38 3.03 -37.35 14.70
N VAL A 39 2.02 -37.26 13.83
CA VAL A 39 0.82 -38.09 13.92
C VAL A 39 0.78 -39.06 12.75
N SER A 40 0.40 -40.29 13.03
CA SER A 40 0.18 -41.31 12.00
C SER A 40 -1.23 -41.21 11.36
N SER A 41 -2.14 -40.45 12.00
CA SER A 41 -3.52 -40.22 11.55
C SER A 41 -4.06 -38.94 12.17
N ILE A 42 -4.81 -38.18 11.39
CA ILE A 42 -5.42 -36.90 11.80
C ILE A 42 -6.38 -37.05 12.99
N GLU A 43 -7.02 -38.21 13.11
CA GLU A 43 -7.95 -38.55 14.20
C GLU A 43 -7.30 -38.54 15.58
N GLN A 44 -5.96 -38.66 15.65
CA GLN A 44 -5.22 -38.55 16.91
C GLN A 44 -5.23 -37.12 17.47
N VAL A 45 -5.50 -36.13 16.62
CA VAL A 45 -5.51 -34.70 17.01
C VAL A 45 -6.91 -34.11 16.93
N VAL A 46 -7.68 -34.50 15.90
CA VAL A 46 -9.01 -33.98 15.64
C VAL A 46 -10.01 -35.11 15.60
N GLU A 47 -10.87 -35.22 16.61
CA GLU A 47 -11.91 -36.22 16.64
C GLU A 47 -12.94 -35.99 15.54
N PRO A 48 -13.43 -37.05 14.83
CA PRO A 48 -14.53 -36.91 13.91
C PRO A 48 -15.84 -36.55 14.64
N SER A 49 -16.78 -35.98 13.91
CA SER A 49 -18.13 -35.76 14.41
C SER A 49 -19.11 -36.77 13.86
N SER A 50 -20.39 -36.68 14.26
CA SER A 50 -21.45 -37.54 13.70
C SER A 50 -21.76 -37.25 12.21
N ARG A 51 -21.23 -36.13 11.64
CA ARG A 51 -21.54 -35.68 10.27
C ARG A 51 -20.31 -35.46 9.40
N LEU A 52 -19.14 -35.20 10.00
CA LEU A 52 -17.90 -34.87 9.30
C LEU A 52 -16.77 -35.70 9.87
N ASP A 53 -15.92 -36.22 8.99
CA ASP A 53 -14.64 -36.78 9.39
C ASP A 53 -13.64 -35.71 9.89
N SER A 54 -12.49 -36.12 10.34
CA SER A 54 -11.47 -35.21 10.91
C SER A 54 -10.88 -34.27 9.87
N THR A 55 -10.72 -34.73 8.64
CA THR A 55 -10.21 -33.92 7.52
C THR A 55 -11.24 -32.88 7.11
N GLU A 56 -12.50 -33.28 6.95
CA GLU A 56 -13.61 -32.37 6.63
C GLU A 56 -13.78 -31.30 7.72
N ARG A 57 -13.65 -31.66 9.00
CA ARG A 57 -13.71 -30.70 10.12
C ARG A 57 -12.62 -29.64 10.05
N LEU A 58 -11.37 -30.03 9.79
CA LEU A 58 -10.28 -29.06 9.59
C LEU A 58 -10.47 -28.28 8.29
N GLY A 59 -11.01 -28.90 7.25
CA GLY A 59 -11.34 -28.23 5.99
C GLY A 59 -12.30 -27.06 6.17
N VAL A 60 -13.27 -27.16 7.08
CA VAL A 60 -14.14 -26.00 7.43
C VAL A 60 -13.32 -24.81 7.94
N TYR A 61 -12.34 -25.05 8.80
CA TYR A 61 -11.48 -23.98 9.34
C TYR A 61 -10.51 -23.45 8.29
N GLY A 62 -9.90 -24.32 7.48
CA GLY A 62 -9.02 -23.92 6.38
C GLY A 62 -9.76 -23.06 5.35
N ASN A 63 -10.93 -23.51 4.89
CA ASN A 63 -11.74 -22.74 3.96
C ASN A 63 -12.18 -21.39 4.55
N ALA A 64 -12.59 -21.36 5.82
CA ALA A 64 -12.96 -20.12 6.50
C ALA A 64 -11.76 -19.17 6.66
N TYR A 65 -10.56 -19.69 6.89
CA TYR A 65 -9.34 -18.90 6.95
C TYR A 65 -9.06 -18.19 5.63
N PHE A 66 -8.99 -18.93 4.52
CA PHE A 66 -8.75 -18.33 3.20
C PHE A 66 -9.88 -17.39 2.77
N ALA A 67 -11.14 -17.77 2.98
CA ALA A 67 -12.28 -16.90 2.68
C ALA A 67 -12.19 -15.57 3.43
N ARG A 68 -11.79 -15.61 4.70
CA ARG A 68 -11.60 -14.38 5.49
C ARG A 68 -10.48 -13.49 4.97
N LEU A 69 -9.35 -14.08 4.53
CA LEU A 69 -8.26 -13.30 3.95
C LEU A 69 -8.67 -12.66 2.62
N VAL A 70 -9.37 -13.40 1.76
CA VAL A 70 -9.89 -12.87 0.47
C VAL A 70 -10.90 -11.76 0.72
N GLU A 71 -11.82 -11.92 1.69
CA GLU A 71 -12.76 -10.88 2.10
C GLU A 71 -12.04 -9.60 2.57
N CYS A 72 -11.03 -9.74 3.44
CA CYS A 72 -10.25 -8.60 3.91
C CYS A 72 -9.51 -7.86 2.78
N LEU A 73 -8.95 -8.60 1.82
CA LEU A 73 -8.38 -7.99 0.61
C LEU A 73 -9.44 -7.25 -0.20
N GLY A 74 -10.63 -7.81 -0.35
CA GLY A 74 -11.74 -7.15 -1.05
C GLY A 74 -12.22 -5.86 -0.37
N GLU A 75 -12.09 -5.77 0.96
CA GLU A 75 -12.36 -4.55 1.72
C GLU A 75 -11.25 -3.50 1.57
N GLU A 76 -9.99 -3.93 1.44
CA GLU A 76 -8.85 -3.04 1.24
C GLU A 76 -8.78 -2.50 -0.21
N PHE A 77 -9.17 -3.33 -1.20
CA PHE A 77 -9.09 -3.03 -2.64
C PHE A 77 -10.46 -2.94 -3.34
N PRO A 78 -11.42 -2.15 -2.85
CA PRO A 78 -12.79 -2.15 -3.37
C PRO A 78 -12.90 -1.66 -4.83
N ALA A 79 -12.07 -0.71 -5.26
CA ALA A 79 -12.12 -0.24 -6.65
C ALA A 79 -11.41 -1.22 -7.60
N THR A 80 -10.35 -1.88 -7.17
CA THR A 80 -9.71 -2.96 -7.92
C THR A 80 -10.69 -4.13 -8.08
N ARG A 81 -11.37 -4.56 -7.01
CA ARG A 81 -12.42 -5.59 -7.02
C ARG A 81 -13.57 -5.20 -7.96
N PHE A 82 -14.04 -3.95 -7.90
CA PHE A 82 -15.06 -3.46 -8.81
C PHE A 82 -14.62 -3.52 -10.27
N ALA A 83 -13.38 -3.14 -10.56
CA ALA A 83 -12.85 -3.06 -11.93
C ALA A 83 -12.78 -4.42 -12.65
N ILE A 84 -12.44 -5.50 -11.94
CA ILE A 84 -12.30 -6.85 -12.53
C ILE A 84 -13.48 -7.77 -12.23
N GLY A 85 -14.39 -7.34 -11.37
CA GLY A 85 -15.52 -8.13 -10.88
C GLY A 85 -15.15 -9.12 -9.79
N GLU A 86 -16.15 -9.52 -9.01
CA GLU A 86 -16.03 -10.34 -7.80
C GLU A 86 -15.25 -11.63 -8.03
N GLU A 87 -15.68 -12.45 -8.98
CA GLU A 87 -15.14 -13.78 -9.24
C GLU A 87 -13.64 -13.73 -9.65
N ASN A 88 -13.27 -12.77 -10.50
CA ASN A 88 -11.89 -12.59 -10.90
C ASN A 88 -11.05 -12.09 -9.73
N PHE A 89 -11.57 -11.15 -8.94
CA PHE A 89 -10.88 -10.64 -7.76
C PHE A 89 -10.60 -11.74 -6.75
N GLU A 90 -11.58 -12.57 -6.43
CA GLU A 90 -11.41 -13.72 -5.54
C GLU A 90 -10.31 -14.67 -6.04
N SER A 91 -10.25 -14.93 -7.35
CA SER A 91 -9.20 -15.76 -7.94
C SER A 91 -7.81 -15.14 -7.80
N PHE A 92 -7.66 -13.83 -8.06
CA PHE A 92 -6.39 -13.10 -7.86
C PHE A 92 -6.00 -13.05 -6.38
N ALA A 93 -6.94 -12.73 -5.50
CA ALA A 93 -6.71 -12.64 -4.07
C ALA A 93 -6.30 -13.99 -3.48
N PHE A 94 -6.94 -15.08 -3.90
CA PHE A 94 -6.58 -16.43 -3.48
C PHE A 94 -5.18 -16.82 -3.98
N GLY A 95 -4.85 -16.52 -5.25
CA GLY A 95 -3.51 -16.71 -5.80
C GLY A 95 -2.46 -15.94 -5.00
N TYR A 96 -2.73 -14.69 -4.69
CA TYR A 96 -1.85 -13.84 -3.89
C TYR A 96 -1.60 -14.40 -2.48
N VAL A 97 -2.66 -14.77 -1.76
CA VAL A 97 -2.54 -15.31 -0.39
C VAL A 97 -1.75 -16.62 -0.36
N ASN A 98 -1.86 -17.44 -1.40
CA ASN A 98 -1.08 -18.67 -1.52
C ASN A 98 0.40 -18.40 -1.83
N ASP A 99 0.67 -17.43 -2.70
CA ASP A 99 2.04 -17.10 -3.14
C ASP A 99 2.81 -16.28 -2.09
N SER A 100 2.08 -15.45 -1.36
CA SER A 100 2.61 -14.55 -0.33
C SER A 100 1.87 -14.74 1.01
N PRO A 101 2.09 -15.86 1.72
CA PRO A 101 1.44 -16.11 3.00
C PRO A 101 1.71 -14.99 4.00
N SER A 102 0.67 -14.55 4.72
CA SER A 102 0.82 -13.51 5.73
C SER A 102 1.81 -13.91 6.81
N SER A 103 2.84 -13.08 7.02
CA SER A 103 3.82 -13.24 8.09
C SER A 103 3.46 -12.46 9.37
N SER A 104 2.37 -11.68 9.33
CA SER A 104 1.90 -10.83 10.43
C SER A 104 0.60 -11.34 11.04
N TYR A 105 0.45 -11.14 12.36
CA TYR A 105 -0.84 -11.33 13.02
C TYR A 105 -1.85 -10.22 12.71
N SER A 106 -1.39 -9.09 12.16
CA SER A 106 -2.25 -7.98 11.77
C SER A 106 -2.67 -8.11 10.31
N LEU A 107 -3.97 -8.07 10.06
CA LEU A 107 -4.54 -8.06 8.71
C LEU A 107 -4.23 -6.76 7.95
N GLY A 108 -3.86 -5.66 8.64
CA GLY A 108 -3.46 -4.40 8.02
C GLY A 108 -2.21 -4.49 7.12
N PHE A 109 -1.43 -5.58 7.24
CA PHE A 109 -0.28 -5.84 6.36
C PHE A 109 -0.59 -6.86 5.26
N LEU A 110 -1.81 -7.41 5.24
CA LEU A 110 -2.18 -8.47 4.30
C LEU A 110 -2.04 -8.03 2.84
N GLY A 111 -2.47 -6.82 2.51
CA GLY A 111 -2.43 -6.28 1.15
C GLY A 111 -1.10 -5.62 0.75
N GLU A 112 -0.06 -5.65 1.62
CA GLU A 112 1.19 -4.91 1.40
C GLU A 112 1.89 -5.26 0.09
N GLN A 113 1.87 -6.53 -0.31
CA GLN A 113 2.53 -7.03 -1.51
C GLN A 113 1.54 -7.26 -2.68
N PHE A 114 0.26 -6.91 -2.52
CA PHE A 114 -0.74 -7.24 -3.55
C PHE A 114 -0.50 -6.51 -4.87
N ALA A 115 -0.13 -5.23 -4.85
CA ALA A 115 0.23 -4.50 -6.05
C ALA A 115 1.49 -5.09 -6.72
N GLN A 116 2.49 -5.52 -5.94
CA GLN A 116 3.68 -6.19 -6.46
C GLN A 116 3.35 -7.54 -7.10
N TYR A 117 2.46 -8.32 -6.47
CA TYR A 117 1.97 -9.57 -7.04
C TYR A 117 1.29 -9.36 -8.40
N LEU A 118 0.48 -8.29 -8.56
CA LEU A 118 -0.11 -7.94 -9.85
C LEU A 118 0.94 -7.54 -10.90
N ILE A 119 2.04 -6.90 -10.49
CA ILE A 119 3.19 -6.59 -11.35
C ILE A 119 3.86 -7.89 -11.82
N ASP A 120 4.15 -8.79 -10.91
CA ASP A 120 4.88 -10.03 -11.18
C ASP A 120 4.07 -11.02 -12.05
N THR A 121 2.75 -11.01 -11.88
CA THR A 121 1.81 -11.83 -12.65
C THR A 121 1.27 -11.15 -13.91
N ARG A 122 1.75 -9.95 -14.22
CA ARG A 122 1.32 -9.19 -15.40
C ARG A 122 1.58 -9.95 -16.70
N PRO A 123 0.58 -10.15 -17.58
CA PRO A 123 0.78 -10.79 -18.87
C PRO A 123 1.79 -10.03 -19.74
N ALA A 124 2.80 -10.74 -20.26
CA ALA A 124 3.88 -10.16 -21.04
C ALA A 124 3.45 -9.71 -22.46
N ASP A 125 2.39 -10.30 -22.98
CA ASP A 125 1.84 -10.07 -24.32
C ASP A 125 0.90 -8.85 -24.42
N VAL A 126 0.55 -8.25 -23.27
CA VAL A 126 -0.27 -7.03 -23.23
C VAL A 126 0.61 -5.79 -23.33
N SER A 127 0.28 -4.88 -24.28
CA SER A 127 0.98 -3.63 -24.46
C SER A 127 0.92 -2.73 -23.21
N LYS A 128 1.93 -1.85 -23.04
CA LYS A 128 2.00 -0.85 -21.97
C LYS A 128 1.73 0.55 -22.52
N PRO A 129 0.94 1.39 -21.82
CA PRO A 129 0.05 1.01 -20.74
C PRO A 129 -1.20 0.27 -21.24
N GLY A 130 -1.64 -0.72 -20.50
CA GLY A 130 -2.82 -1.55 -20.80
C GLY A 130 -3.68 -1.81 -19.57
N TRP A 131 -4.73 -2.62 -19.71
CA TRP A 131 -5.63 -2.91 -18.59
C TRP A 131 -4.92 -3.52 -17.35
N PRO A 132 -3.84 -4.35 -17.48
CA PRO A 132 -3.14 -4.80 -16.28
C PRO A 132 -2.44 -3.65 -15.55
N ASP A 133 -1.90 -2.67 -16.28
CA ASP A 133 -1.25 -1.50 -15.67
C ASP A 133 -2.29 -0.63 -14.95
N PHE A 134 -3.51 -0.55 -15.47
CA PHE A 134 -4.63 0.12 -14.77
C PHE A 134 -4.95 -0.56 -13.42
N LEU A 135 -4.97 -1.90 -13.35
CA LEU A 135 -5.20 -2.62 -12.10
C LEU A 135 -4.05 -2.44 -11.11
N ILE A 136 -2.81 -2.45 -11.60
CA ILE A 136 -1.61 -2.21 -10.80
C ILE A 136 -1.67 -0.79 -10.19
N ASP A 137 -2.01 0.21 -11.01
CA ASP A 137 -2.17 1.59 -10.56
C ASP A 137 -3.28 1.73 -9.51
N LEU A 138 -4.43 1.06 -9.71
CA LEU A 138 -5.53 1.03 -8.74
C LEU A 138 -5.09 0.42 -7.41
N ALA A 139 -4.54 -0.79 -7.45
CA ALA A 139 -4.09 -1.48 -6.24
C ALA A 139 -3.01 -0.67 -5.51
N THR A 140 -2.08 -0.05 -6.24
CA THR A 140 -1.06 0.82 -5.66
C THR A 140 -1.67 2.03 -4.97
N LEU A 141 -2.67 2.66 -5.57
CA LEU A 141 -3.37 3.81 -4.97
C LEU A 141 -4.16 3.40 -3.72
N GLU A 142 -4.91 2.29 -3.78
CA GLU A 142 -5.72 1.82 -2.65
C GLU A 142 -4.83 1.39 -1.49
N ARG A 143 -3.71 0.69 -1.76
CA ARG A 143 -2.70 0.38 -0.74
C ARG A 143 -2.08 1.65 -0.14
N THR A 144 -1.74 2.64 -0.96
CA THR A 144 -1.21 3.91 -0.47
C THR A 144 -2.21 4.60 0.47
N TYR A 145 -3.52 4.51 0.19
CA TYR A 145 -4.54 5.05 1.10
C TYR A 145 -4.56 4.33 2.45
N ALA A 146 -4.47 3.01 2.45
CA ALA A 146 -4.40 2.22 3.68
C ALA A 146 -3.15 2.58 4.51
N GLU A 147 -1.98 2.64 3.88
CA GLU A 147 -0.72 3.03 4.54
C GLU A 147 -0.75 4.44 5.14
N VAL A 148 -1.30 5.40 4.40
CA VAL A 148 -1.42 6.79 4.87
C VAL A 148 -2.45 6.89 5.99
N PHE A 149 -3.51 6.08 5.95
CA PHE A 149 -4.55 6.05 6.98
C PHE A 149 -4.06 5.41 8.27
N ASP A 150 -3.41 4.25 8.19
CA ASP A 150 -2.98 3.46 9.36
C ASP A 150 -1.63 3.91 9.94
N GLY A 151 -0.78 4.51 9.10
CA GLY A 151 0.57 4.94 9.48
C GLY A 151 0.60 6.14 10.42
N LEU A 152 1.80 6.57 10.78
CA LEU A 152 2.00 7.79 11.55
C LEU A 152 1.54 9.01 10.73
N GLY A 153 0.73 9.86 11.32
CA GLY A 153 0.24 11.10 10.73
C GLY A 153 0.76 12.35 11.46
N PRO A 154 0.40 13.53 10.96
CA PRO A 154 0.85 14.81 11.52
C PRO A 154 0.01 15.29 12.72
N GLU A 155 -0.99 14.55 13.20
CA GLU A 155 -2.01 15.02 14.12
C GLU A 155 -1.47 15.56 15.46
N HIS A 156 -0.25 15.12 15.83
CA HIS A 156 0.41 15.55 17.06
C HIS A 156 1.71 16.32 16.78
N LEU A 157 1.91 16.75 15.53
CA LEU A 157 3.10 17.47 15.10
C LEU A 157 2.73 18.92 14.76
N ASP A 158 3.59 19.85 15.16
CA ASP A 158 3.55 21.19 14.61
C ASP A 158 4.05 21.15 13.16
N THR A 159 3.23 21.63 12.23
CA THR A 159 3.59 21.66 10.81
C THR A 159 4.11 23.05 10.44
N LEU A 160 5.01 23.07 9.45
CA LEU A 160 5.60 24.26 8.87
C LEU A 160 4.51 25.23 8.41
N LYS A 161 4.62 26.49 8.81
CA LYS A 161 3.72 27.57 8.42
C LYS A 161 4.38 28.48 7.39
N PRO A 162 3.61 29.20 6.57
CA PRO A 162 4.20 30.14 5.60
C PRO A 162 5.13 31.18 6.19
N GLN A 163 4.87 31.59 7.46
CA GLN A 163 5.72 32.57 8.17
C GLN A 163 7.11 31.98 8.51
N ASP A 164 7.20 30.70 8.78
CA ASP A 164 8.45 30.03 9.18
C ASP A 164 9.46 30.04 8.02
N LEU A 165 8.99 29.99 6.78
CA LEU A 165 9.85 30.11 5.60
C LEU A 165 10.48 31.47 5.45
N GLN A 166 9.84 32.53 5.97
CA GLN A 166 10.36 33.90 5.94
C GLN A 166 11.51 34.13 6.94
N THR A 167 11.67 33.21 7.89
CA THR A 167 12.76 33.30 8.89
C THR A 167 14.07 32.70 8.39
N VAL A 168 14.04 31.99 7.25
CA VAL A 168 15.24 31.42 6.64
C VAL A 168 16.11 32.54 6.06
N PRO A 169 17.41 32.63 6.44
CA PRO A 169 18.32 33.61 5.86
C PRO A 169 18.41 33.43 4.33
N PRO A 170 18.37 34.53 3.54
CA PRO A 170 18.36 34.44 2.07
C PRO A 170 19.57 33.72 1.47
N ASP A 171 20.71 33.77 2.10
CA ASP A 171 21.97 33.13 1.72
C ASP A 171 21.94 31.61 1.98
N LEU A 172 21.10 31.12 2.88
CA LEU A 172 20.96 29.71 3.23
C LEU A 172 19.75 29.03 2.58
N VAL A 173 18.87 29.74 1.89
CA VAL A 173 17.63 29.19 1.29
C VAL A 173 17.89 27.98 0.40
N ASN A 174 18.97 27.98 -0.38
CA ASN A 174 19.30 26.87 -1.26
C ASN A 174 19.82 25.63 -0.51
N GLU A 175 20.24 25.80 0.74
CA GLU A 175 20.86 24.74 1.54
C GLU A 175 19.87 24.04 2.48
N VAL A 176 18.69 24.66 2.69
CA VAL A 176 17.69 24.07 3.58
C VAL A 176 17.19 22.72 3.08
N ARG A 177 16.84 21.86 4.02
CA ARG A 177 16.17 20.59 3.79
C ARG A 177 14.78 20.62 4.41
N PHE A 178 13.80 20.12 3.69
CA PHE A 178 12.44 20.01 4.20
C PHE A 178 12.23 18.65 4.86
N VAL A 179 11.67 18.65 6.05
CA VAL A 179 11.29 17.43 6.77
C VAL A 179 9.81 17.17 6.52
N PRO A 180 9.45 16.15 5.74
CA PRO A 180 8.06 15.86 5.41
C PRO A 180 7.30 15.29 6.62
N VAL A 181 5.97 15.41 6.59
CA VAL A 181 5.13 14.66 7.52
C VAL A 181 5.20 13.16 7.19
N PRO A 182 5.11 12.26 8.19
CA PRO A 182 5.28 10.82 7.97
C PRO A 182 4.29 10.21 6.97
N SER A 183 3.12 10.84 6.83
CA SER A 183 2.04 10.39 5.93
C SER A 183 2.14 10.93 4.50
N LEU A 184 3.15 11.72 4.14
CA LEU A 184 3.29 12.26 2.79
C LEU A 184 3.77 11.17 1.83
N ARG A 185 3.02 10.95 0.75
CA ARG A 185 3.35 10.00 -0.32
C ARG A 185 3.21 10.67 -1.68
N LEU A 186 4.07 10.28 -2.60
CA LEU A 186 3.97 10.58 -4.02
C LEU A 186 3.56 9.32 -4.77
N LEU A 187 2.63 9.45 -5.70
CA LEU A 187 2.20 8.36 -6.56
C LEU A 187 2.20 8.82 -8.01
N GLU A 188 2.87 8.04 -8.87
CA GLU A 188 2.87 8.19 -10.30
C GLU A 188 2.13 7.01 -10.90
N ALA A 189 1.13 7.28 -11.74
CA ALA A 189 0.28 6.30 -12.38
C ALA A 189 0.12 6.59 -13.87
N SER A 190 -0.12 5.55 -14.65
CA SER A 190 -0.38 5.66 -16.09
C SER A 190 -1.83 5.97 -16.41
N PHE A 191 -2.72 5.88 -15.41
CA PHE A 191 -4.15 6.10 -15.54
C PHE A 191 -4.67 7.05 -14.45
N PRO A 192 -5.78 7.79 -14.70
CA PRO A 192 -6.41 8.67 -13.71
C PRO A 192 -7.20 7.88 -12.67
N VAL A 193 -6.53 6.93 -12.00
CA VAL A 193 -7.12 5.98 -11.04
C VAL A 193 -7.79 6.65 -9.84
N HIS A 194 -7.36 7.85 -9.47
CA HIS A 194 -7.94 8.61 -8.37
C HIS A 194 -9.37 9.08 -8.68
N GLU A 195 -9.69 9.35 -9.95
CA GLU A 195 -11.05 9.69 -10.40
C GLU A 195 -11.92 8.43 -10.38
N TYR A 196 -11.38 7.33 -10.90
CA TYR A 196 -12.04 6.03 -10.89
C TYR A 196 -12.42 5.57 -9.48
N VAL A 197 -11.47 5.58 -8.54
CA VAL A 197 -11.72 5.26 -7.12
C VAL A 197 -12.80 6.19 -6.53
N THR A 198 -12.79 7.49 -6.90
CA THR A 198 -13.81 8.42 -6.41
C THR A 198 -15.19 8.05 -6.91
N ALA A 199 -15.33 7.68 -8.18
CA ALA A 199 -16.59 7.29 -8.79
C ALA A 199 -17.13 6.00 -8.14
N VAL A 200 -16.28 4.98 -7.99
CA VAL A 200 -16.66 3.72 -7.31
C VAL A 200 -17.13 3.98 -5.88
N ARG A 201 -16.40 4.80 -5.10
CA ARG A 201 -16.79 5.16 -3.72
C ARG A 201 -18.10 5.98 -3.62
N ARG A 202 -18.58 6.51 -4.72
CA ARG A 202 -19.88 7.19 -4.83
C ARG A 202 -20.97 6.30 -5.43
N ASP A 203 -20.75 4.98 -5.40
CA ASP A 203 -21.67 3.99 -5.99
C ASP A 203 -21.96 4.22 -7.49
N GLN A 204 -21.01 4.81 -8.20
CA GLN A 204 -21.07 4.97 -9.65
C GLN A 204 -20.38 3.78 -10.32
N SER A 205 -20.72 3.54 -11.58
CA SER A 205 -20.12 2.48 -12.40
C SER A 205 -19.24 3.10 -13.52
N PRO A 206 -18.05 3.58 -13.18
CA PRO A 206 -17.16 4.19 -14.18
C PRO A 206 -16.65 3.15 -15.17
N GLU A 207 -16.48 3.59 -16.42
CA GLU A 207 -15.71 2.82 -17.40
C GLU A 207 -14.21 2.93 -17.11
N ILE A 208 -13.42 1.95 -17.57
CA ILE A 208 -11.96 2.00 -17.48
C ILE A 208 -11.48 3.24 -18.27
N PRO A 209 -10.76 4.16 -17.63
CA PRO A 209 -10.33 5.39 -18.30
C PRO A 209 -9.26 5.12 -19.35
N MET A 210 -9.12 6.02 -20.30
CA MET A 210 -7.97 6.02 -21.20
C MET A 210 -6.67 6.31 -20.43
N PRO A 211 -5.53 5.76 -20.86
CA PRO A 211 -4.25 6.08 -20.26
C PRO A 211 -3.99 7.59 -20.25
N ALA A 212 -3.67 8.12 -19.10
CA ALA A 212 -3.26 9.50 -18.89
C ALA A 212 -2.33 9.56 -17.69
N GLU A 213 -1.15 10.12 -17.86
CA GLU A 213 -0.22 10.31 -16.78
C GLU A 213 -0.90 11.02 -15.59
N THR A 214 -0.74 10.44 -14.43
CA THR A 214 -1.36 10.93 -13.21
C THR A 214 -0.31 11.00 -12.11
N LEU A 215 -0.07 12.20 -11.62
CA LEU A 215 0.91 12.49 -10.58
C LEU A 215 0.16 13.02 -9.36
N LEU A 216 0.25 12.30 -8.25
CA LEU A 216 -0.52 12.60 -7.04
C LEU A 216 0.38 12.82 -5.83
N VAL A 217 -0.02 13.75 -5.00
CA VAL A 217 0.39 13.84 -3.60
C VAL A 217 -0.73 13.28 -2.73
N ILE A 218 -0.39 12.39 -1.82
CA ILE A 218 -1.31 11.76 -0.88
C ILE A 218 -0.78 12.01 0.52
N THR A 219 -1.65 12.47 1.41
CA THR A 219 -1.30 12.77 2.80
C THR A 219 -2.51 12.55 3.70
N ARG A 220 -2.30 12.64 5.03
CA ARG A 220 -3.38 12.63 6.01
C ARG A 220 -3.37 13.92 6.81
N ARG A 221 -4.54 14.45 7.05
CA ARG A 221 -4.74 15.59 7.97
C ARG A 221 -6.06 15.39 8.72
N GLU A 222 -6.01 15.53 10.03
CA GLU A 222 -7.20 15.37 10.89
C GLU A 222 -7.87 13.98 10.67
N TYR A 223 -7.03 12.94 10.58
CA TYR A 223 -7.44 11.55 10.32
C TYR A 223 -8.17 11.32 8.98
N VAL A 224 -8.10 12.28 8.06
CA VAL A 224 -8.69 12.18 6.72
C VAL A 224 -7.57 12.12 5.68
N VAL A 225 -7.56 11.03 4.90
CA VAL A 225 -6.66 10.91 3.75
C VAL A 225 -7.09 11.89 2.67
N ARG A 226 -6.16 12.72 2.24
CA ARG A 226 -6.33 13.74 1.20
C ARG A 226 -5.40 13.44 0.05
N ARG A 227 -5.81 13.75 -1.14
CA ARG A 227 -5.00 13.66 -2.34
C ARG A 227 -5.25 14.84 -3.26
N GLY A 228 -4.25 15.18 -4.06
CA GLY A 228 -4.36 16.18 -5.10
C GLY A 228 -3.42 15.88 -6.27
N PRO A 229 -3.84 16.18 -7.50
CA PRO A 229 -2.94 16.14 -8.65
C PRO A 229 -1.92 17.28 -8.54
N VAL A 230 -0.71 17.01 -9.00
CA VAL A 230 0.38 17.98 -9.09
C VAL A 230 0.97 17.98 -10.50
N SER A 231 1.61 19.08 -10.87
CA SER A 231 2.34 19.16 -12.14
C SER A 231 3.58 18.26 -12.12
N ARG A 232 4.10 17.89 -13.30
CA ARG A 232 5.31 17.08 -13.40
C ARG A 232 6.50 17.78 -12.72
N THR A 233 6.66 19.09 -12.90
CA THR A 233 7.74 19.83 -12.27
C THR A 233 7.61 19.85 -10.74
N GLU A 234 6.40 20.07 -10.21
CA GLU A 234 6.12 20.02 -8.79
C GLU A 234 6.39 18.63 -8.22
N PHE A 235 5.99 17.58 -8.94
CA PHE A 235 6.22 16.19 -8.55
C PHE A 235 7.70 15.84 -8.48
N GLN A 236 8.50 16.26 -9.47
CA GLN A 236 9.95 16.03 -9.48
C GLN A 236 10.64 16.79 -8.35
N LEU A 237 10.22 18.03 -8.10
CA LEU A 237 10.73 18.82 -6.97
C LEU A 237 10.41 18.15 -5.64
N LEU A 238 9.17 17.73 -5.42
CA LEU A 238 8.77 17.02 -4.20
C LEU A 238 9.52 15.70 -4.05
N ARG A 239 9.69 14.92 -5.13
CA ARG A 239 10.46 13.67 -5.12
C ARG A 239 11.89 13.93 -4.67
N ALA A 240 12.56 14.91 -5.27
CA ALA A 240 13.93 15.27 -4.89
C ALA A 240 14.03 15.73 -3.41
N ILE A 241 13.05 16.49 -2.93
CA ILE A 241 12.96 16.89 -1.51
C ILE A 241 12.79 15.66 -0.61
N LEU A 242 11.90 14.72 -0.96
CA LEU A 242 11.66 13.52 -0.19
C LEU A 242 12.86 12.56 -0.19
N ASP A 243 13.69 12.60 -1.24
CA ASP A 243 14.99 11.90 -1.32
C ASP A 243 16.07 12.57 -0.44
N GLY A 244 15.73 13.63 0.30
CA GLY A 244 16.61 14.31 1.25
C GLY A 244 17.54 15.34 0.62
N ASN A 245 17.32 15.78 -0.61
CA ASN A 245 18.10 16.82 -1.24
C ASN A 245 17.83 18.18 -0.58
N SER A 246 18.84 19.08 -0.63
CA SER A 246 18.60 20.49 -0.29
C SER A 246 17.70 21.15 -1.33
N LEU A 247 17.06 22.25 -0.95
CA LEU A 247 16.13 22.96 -1.83
C LEU A 247 16.78 23.36 -3.16
N GLY A 248 17.99 23.90 -3.13
CA GLY A 248 18.71 24.27 -4.36
C GLY A 248 19.02 23.07 -5.27
N ALA A 249 19.41 21.93 -4.68
CA ALA A 249 19.63 20.71 -5.44
C ALA A 249 18.30 20.16 -6.02
N ALA A 250 17.23 20.17 -5.25
CA ALA A 250 15.90 19.73 -5.69
C ALA A 250 15.35 20.61 -6.82
N ILE A 251 15.50 21.92 -6.74
CA ILE A 251 15.12 22.87 -7.80
C ILE A 251 15.91 22.57 -9.08
N LYS A 252 17.21 22.33 -8.98
CA LYS A 252 18.04 21.98 -10.13
C LYS A 252 17.58 20.70 -10.80
N ILE A 253 17.30 19.65 -10.03
CA ILE A 253 16.76 18.37 -10.54
C ILE A 253 15.42 18.59 -11.27
N ALA A 254 14.52 19.37 -10.67
CA ALA A 254 13.23 19.67 -11.27
C ALA A 254 13.34 20.50 -12.56
N ALA A 255 14.26 21.46 -12.62
CA ALA A 255 14.53 22.26 -13.81
C ALA A 255 15.15 21.42 -14.96
N GLU A 256 16.08 20.52 -14.63
CA GLU A 256 16.69 19.62 -15.62
C GLU A 256 15.64 18.63 -16.23
N ALA A 257 14.60 18.27 -15.45
CA ALA A 257 13.51 17.44 -15.93
C ALA A 257 12.55 18.19 -16.90
N MET A 258 12.57 19.53 -16.91
CA MET A 258 11.69 20.39 -17.70
C MET A 258 12.48 21.52 -18.37
N PRO A 259 13.36 21.20 -19.33
CA PRO A 259 14.29 22.18 -19.93
C PRO A 259 13.59 23.33 -20.68
N ASP A 260 12.33 23.15 -21.08
CA ASP A 260 11.54 24.16 -21.80
C ASP A 260 10.84 25.17 -20.88
N MET A 261 10.90 24.98 -19.55
CA MET A 261 10.29 25.91 -18.58
C MET A 261 11.21 27.14 -18.37
N ALA A 262 10.66 28.34 -18.51
CA ALA A 262 11.39 29.57 -18.24
C ALA A 262 11.68 29.72 -16.73
N ASP A 263 12.86 30.27 -16.39
CA ASP A 263 13.27 30.49 -14.99
C ASP A 263 12.28 31.36 -14.19
N GLU A 264 11.69 32.37 -14.84
CA GLU A 264 10.68 33.25 -14.22
C GLU A 264 9.38 32.50 -13.90
N GLU A 265 8.97 31.58 -14.77
CA GLU A 265 7.80 30.72 -14.55
C GLU A 265 8.06 29.74 -13.42
N LEU A 266 9.23 29.12 -13.36
CA LEU A 266 9.64 28.25 -12.27
C LEU A 266 9.64 29.00 -10.93
N ALA A 267 10.22 30.19 -10.87
CA ALA A 267 10.26 31.02 -9.66
C ALA A 267 8.85 31.39 -9.17
N SER A 268 7.93 31.77 -10.08
CA SER A 268 6.53 32.04 -9.76
C SER A 268 5.81 30.81 -9.21
N ASN A 269 6.05 29.64 -9.80
CA ASN A 269 5.45 28.40 -9.37
C ASN A 269 5.98 27.95 -8.00
N LEU A 270 7.29 28.05 -7.75
CA LEU A 270 7.90 27.76 -6.45
C LEU A 270 7.22 28.51 -5.31
N SER A 271 6.99 29.83 -5.47
CA SER A 271 6.31 30.62 -4.45
C SER A 271 4.89 30.10 -4.13
N LYS A 272 4.13 29.72 -5.16
CA LYS A 272 2.77 29.18 -5.00
C LYS A 272 2.80 27.80 -4.35
N TRP A 273 3.72 26.92 -4.77
CA TRP A 273 3.85 25.58 -4.21
C TRP A 273 4.23 25.61 -2.74
N PHE A 274 5.23 26.40 -2.36
CA PHE A 274 5.62 26.52 -0.93
C PHE A 274 4.50 27.05 -0.05
N GLN A 275 3.74 28.05 -0.52
CA GLN A 275 2.57 28.55 0.20
C GLN A 275 1.50 27.45 0.34
N HIS A 276 1.27 26.69 -0.74
CA HIS A 276 0.32 25.58 -0.73
C HIS A 276 0.78 24.48 0.22
N TRP A 277 2.02 24.01 0.13
CA TRP A 277 2.55 22.93 0.95
C TRP A 277 2.54 23.27 2.46
N ALA A 278 2.92 24.50 2.80
CA ALA A 278 2.85 24.97 4.17
C ALA A 278 1.40 25.06 4.67
N SER A 279 0.48 25.58 3.85
CA SER A 279 -0.95 25.65 4.20
C SER A 279 -1.61 24.29 4.31
N ALA A 280 -1.18 23.33 3.47
CA ALA A 280 -1.65 21.95 3.49
C ALA A 280 -0.98 21.11 4.60
N GLY A 281 0.08 21.62 5.23
CA GLY A 281 0.79 20.94 6.31
C GLY A 281 1.58 19.71 5.83
N TRP A 282 2.24 19.79 4.67
CA TRP A 282 2.99 18.68 4.10
C TRP A 282 4.37 18.49 4.75
N PHE A 283 4.87 19.52 5.42
CA PHE A 283 6.19 19.52 6.06
C PHE A 283 6.08 19.90 7.54
N ILE A 284 6.99 19.34 8.35
CA ILE A 284 7.10 19.61 9.78
C ILE A 284 7.92 20.88 10.00
N ARG A 285 9.10 20.94 9.37
CA ARG A 285 10.07 22.03 9.51
C ARG A 285 11.03 22.06 8.33
N VAL A 286 11.83 23.10 8.28
CA VAL A 286 13.06 23.13 7.50
C VAL A 286 14.27 22.95 8.42
N GLU A 287 15.29 22.26 7.94
CA GLU A 287 16.57 22.10 8.60
C GLU A 287 17.63 22.90 7.84
N LEU A 288 18.41 23.67 8.58
CA LEU A 288 19.58 24.37 8.05
C LEU A 288 20.77 23.40 8.01
N PRO A 289 21.77 23.62 7.13
CA PRO A 289 22.99 22.84 7.16
C PRO A 289 23.66 22.99 8.52
N ASP A 290 24.27 21.90 9.01
CA ASP A 290 25.06 21.91 10.23
C ASP A 290 26.19 22.94 10.09
N SER A 291 26.31 23.83 11.08
CA SER A 291 27.31 24.91 11.13
C SER A 291 28.69 24.34 11.43
#